data_417213aeac9deb4dc23f10bacab5a9b0
#
_entry.id   417213aeac9deb4dc23f10bacab5a9b0
#
_cell.length_a   1.000
_cell.length_b   1.000
_cell.length_c   1.000
_cell.angle_alpha   90.00
_cell.angle_beta   90.00
_cell.angle_gamma   90.00
#
_symmetry.space_group_name_H-M   'P 1'
#
loop_
_entity.id
_entity.type
_entity.pdbx_description
1 polymer ?
#
loop_
_entity_poly.entity_id
_entity_poly.type
_entity_poly.pdbx_seq_one_letter_code
_entity_poly.pdbx_strand_id
1 'polypeptide(L)'
;HYPLRRQRQMCIRDRQQSVNIPVIYGGEFGPDLQHLLKHLKLKLEDFVKLHTQEKYFVSMMGYSPGFPYLTGMNKKLHVNHTSEKKKFIPCGSVIMEGKKCGIVTTDTYNDWLVIGYTPVQLFFPEQQNFTLLKLGDNVTFESKDINEIELGDYKTCQS
;
A
#
# COMPACT_ATOMS: atom_id res chain seq x y z
N HIS A 1 -35.04 10.76 12.21
CA HIS A 1 -34.38 9.78 11.34
C HIS A 1 -33.67 10.41 10.18
N TYR A 2 -34.29 11.41 9.59
CA TYR A 2 -33.80 12.06 8.40
C TYR A 2 -32.49 12.85 8.62
N PRO A 3 -32.32 13.62 9.70
CA PRO A 3 -31.07 14.34 9.96
C PRO A 3 -29.88 13.42 10.19
N LEU A 4 -30.09 12.29 10.85
CA LEU A 4 -29.04 11.31 11.11
C LEU A 4 -28.53 10.64 9.83
N ARG A 5 -29.42 10.37 8.90
CA ARG A 5 -29.08 9.82 7.59
C ARG A 5 -28.25 10.80 6.78
N ARG A 6 -28.61 12.06 6.79
CA ARG A 6 -27.86 13.12 6.11
C ARG A 6 -26.47 13.29 6.72
N GLN A 7 -26.38 13.27 8.05
CA GLN A 7 -25.11 13.36 8.74
C GLN A 7 -24.19 12.19 8.39
N ARG A 8 -24.73 10.97 8.30
CA ARG A 8 -23.96 9.80 7.89
C ARG A 8 -23.45 9.93 6.46
N GLN A 9 -24.26 10.41 5.55
CA GLN A 9 -23.86 10.63 4.17
C GLN A 9 -22.82 11.74 4.04
N MET A 10 -22.99 12.80 4.78
CA MET A 10 -22.01 13.90 4.85
C MET A 10 -20.70 13.43 5.49
N CYS A 11 -20.76 12.67 6.57
CA CYS A 11 -19.58 12.10 7.22
C CYS A 11 -18.80 11.17 6.29
N ILE A 12 -19.48 10.40 5.45
CA ILE A 12 -18.83 9.53 4.48
C ILE A 12 -18.12 10.36 3.40
N ARG A 13 -18.75 11.42 2.93
CA ARG A 13 -18.13 12.34 1.97
C ARG A 13 -16.95 13.11 2.56
N ASP A 14 -17.12 13.62 3.78
CA ASP A 14 -16.09 14.40 4.47
C ASP A 14 -14.91 13.52 4.88
N ARG A 15 -15.08 12.19 4.90
CA ARG A 15 -14.03 11.24 5.25
C ARG A 15 -13.23 10.73 4.07
N GLN A 16 -13.64 11.06 2.83
CA GLN A 16 -12.80 10.76 1.68
C GLN A 16 -11.56 11.63 1.76
N GLN A 17 -10.41 11.00 1.85
CA GLN A 17 -9.13 11.68 2.04
C GLN A 17 -8.14 11.28 0.97
N SER A 18 -7.11 12.08 0.84
CA SER A 18 -5.93 11.74 0.05
C SER A 18 -4.77 11.53 1.01
N VAL A 19 -4.16 10.36 0.98
CA VAL A 19 -3.06 10.01 1.87
C VAL A 19 -1.81 9.78 1.04
N ASN A 20 -0.72 10.43 1.42
CA ASN A 20 0.59 10.21 0.83
C ASN A 20 1.39 9.24 1.69
N ILE A 21 1.87 8.15 1.09
CA ILE A 21 2.54 7.07 1.80
C ILE A 21 4.00 7.01 1.34
N PRO A 22 4.96 7.23 2.26
CA PRO A 22 6.37 7.07 1.95
C PRO A 22 6.72 5.59 1.81
N VAL A 23 7.52 5.26 0.81
CA VAL A 23 7.92 3.87 0.51
C VAL A 23 9.43 3.81 0.25
N ILE A 24 10.05 2.82 0.86
CA ILE A 24 11.44 2.43 0.56
C ILE A 24 11.37 1.30 -0.45
N TYR A 25 11.85 1.54 -1.67
CA TYR A 25 11.79 0.57 -2.75
C TYR A 25 13.05 -0.27 -2.83
N GLY A 26 12.85 -1.57 -3.08
CA GLY A 26 13.94 -2.48 -3.42
C GLY A 26 14.80 -2.93 -2.23
N GLY A 27 15.92 -3.59 -2.56
CA GLY A 27 16.84 -4.15 -1.57
C GLY A 27 16.16 -5.16 -0.66
N GLU A 28 16.51 -5.14 0.61
CA GLU A 28 15.88 -6.01 1.62
C GLU A 28 14.41 -5.67 1.88
N PHE A 29 13.99 -4.45 1.57
CA PHE A 29 12.62 -3.98 1.76
C PHE A 29 11.69 -4.38 0.61
N GLY A 30 12.26 -4.66 -0.56
CA GLY A 30 11.50 -5.09 -1.73
C GLY A 30 12.22 -6.23 -2.45
N PRO A 31 12.27 -7.42 -1.83
CA PRO A 31 13.09 -8.53 -2.35
C PRO A 31 12.69 -9.02 -3.75
N ASP A 32 11.46 -8.79 -4.16
CA ASP A 32 10.98 -9.21 -5.47
C ASP A 32 11.16 -8.15 -6.57
N LEU A 33 11.52 -6.93 -6.18
CA LEU A 33 11.56 -5.82 -7.13
C LEU A 33 12.59 -6.03 -8.24
N GLN A 34 13.78 -6.52 -7.90
CA GLN A 34 14.82 -6.71 -8.90
C GLN A 34 14.43 -7.73 -9.98
N HIS A 35 13.81 -8.82 -9.57
CA HIS A 35 13.29 -9.81 -10.51
C HIS A 35 12.16 -9.21 -11.38
N LEU A 36 11.29 -8.43 -10.77
CA LEU A 36 10.20 -7.76 -11.46
C LEU A 36 10.74 -6.76 -12.50
N LEU A 37 11.77 -6.00 -12.15
CA LEU A 37 12.41 -5.06 -13.07
C LEU A 37 12.97 -5.74 -14.31
N LYS A 38 13.57 -6.92 -14.15
CA LYS A 38 14.06 -7.72 -15.28
C LYS A 38 12.90 -8.18 -16.16
N HIS A 39 11.82 -8.61 -15.55
CA HIS A 39 10.63 -9.07 -16.26
C HIS A 39 9.97 -7.93 -17.06
N LEU A 40 9.88 -6.76 -16.45
CA LEU A 40 9.28 -5.57 -17.08
C LEU A 40 10.25 -4.83 -18.02
N LYS A 41 11.54 -5.19 -17.99
CA LYS A 41 12.60 -4.49 -18.73
C LYS A 41 12.66 -3.00 -18.40
N LEU A 42 12.53 -2.69 -17.13
CA LEU A 42 12.57 -1.33 -16.59
C LEU A 42 13.76 -1.17 -15.66
N LYS A 43 14.26 0.06 -15.60
CA LYS A 43 15.19 0.49 -14.57
C LYS A 43 14.43 0.80 -13.27
N LEU A 44 15.13 0.71 -12.14
CA LEU A 44 14.54 1.04 -10.85
C LEU A 44 13.92 2.45 -10.83
N GLU A 45 14.63 3.43 -11.37
CA GLU A 45 14.19 4.82 -11.43
C GLU A 45 12.88 4.97 -12.20
N ASP A 46 12.78 4.29 -13.34
CA ASP A 46 11.59 4.33 -14.19
C ASP A 46 10.42 3.65 -13.52
N PHE A 47 10.66 2.52 -12.86
CA PHE A 47 9.63 1.81 -12.10
C PHE A 47 9.08 2.70 -10.97
N VAL A 48 9.97 3.28 -10.17
CA VAL A 48 9.59 4.14 -9.05
C VAL A 48 8.80 5.34 -9.55
N LYS A 49 9.22 5.95 -10.66
CA LYS A 49 8.50 7.07 -11.26
C LYS A 49 7.09 6.67 -11.68
N LEU A 50 6.95 5.54 -12.37
CA LEU A 50 5.64 5.06 -12.79
C LEU A 50 4.73 4.69 -11.62
N HIS A 51 5.31 4.13 -10.55
CA HIS A 51 4.56 3.74 -9.38
C HIS A 51 4.12 4.94 -8.53
N THR A 52 4.95 5.98 -8.44
CA THR A 52 4.70 7.15 -7.59
C THR A 52 3.91 8.26 -8.29
N GLN A 53 3.88 8.29 -9.61
CA GLN A 53 3.19 9.36 -10.35
C GLN A 53 1.66 9.20 -10.37
N GLU A 54 1.16 7.99 -10.14
CA GLU A 54 -0.26 7.71 -10.24
C GLU A 54 -0.98 7.96 -8.91
N LYS A 55 -2.26 8.29 -9.03
CA LYS A 55 -3.16 8.37 -7.90
C LYS A 55 -3.92 7.05 -7.79
N TYR A 56 -3.74 6.36 -6.68
CA TYR A 56 -4.41 5.09 -6.40
C TYR A 56 -5.72 5.34 -5.67
N PHE A 57 -6.59 4.38 -5.77
CA PHE A 57 -7.91 4.40 -5.16
C PHE A 57 -8.12 3.12 -4.37
N VAL A 58 -8.60 3.26 -3.12
CA VAL A 58 -8.94 2.10 -2.29
C VAL A 58 -10.25 1.53 -2.80
N SER A 59 -10.17 0.49 -3.61
CA SER A 59 -11.34 -0.14 -4.25
C SER A 59 -11.99 -1.22 -3.40
N MET A 60 -11.23 -1.81 -2.50
CA MET A 60 -11.71 -2.85 -1.60
C MET A 60 -10.85 -2.90 -0.35
N MET A 61 -11.47 -3.26 0.76
CA MET A 61 -10.79 -3.58 2.03
C MET A 61 -11.10 -5.04 2.35
N GLY A 62 -10.07 -5.83 2.65
CA GLY A 62 -10.28 -7.23 2.93
C GLY A 62 -9.00 -7.99 3.12
N TYR A 63 -9.06 -9.31 3.07
CA TYR A 63 -7.97 -10.24 3.30
C TYR A 63 -7.50 -10.25 4.76
N SER A 64 -7.07 -9.11 5.30
CA SER A 64 -6.75 -8.91 6.70
C SER A 64 -7.26 -7.53 7.15
N PRO A 65 -7.42 -7.31 8.47
CA PRO A 65 -7.91 -6.01 8.95
C PRO A 65 -7.06 -4.85 8.46
N GLY A 66 -7.72 -3.85 7.87
CA GLY A 66 -7.07 -2.65 7.38
C GLY A 66 -6.29 -2.81 6.08
N PHE A 67 -6.32 -4.00 5.44
CA PHE A 67 -5.60 -4.27 4.20
C PHE A 67 -6.32 -3.62 3.02
N PRO A 68 -5.71 -2.62 2.36
CA PRO A 68 -6.32 -1.97 1.21
C PRO A 68 -5.91 -2.64 -0.10
N TYR A 69 -6.89 -2.84 -0.96
CA TYR A 69 -6.65 -3.16 -2.37
C TYR A 69 -6.68 -1.85 -3.15
N LEU A 70 -5.56 -1.50 -3.76
CA LEU A 70 -5.37 -0.24 -4.48
C LEU A 70 -5.43 -0.48 -5.98
N THR A 71 -6.27 0.31 -6.66
CA THR A 71 -6.36 0.31 -8.13
C THR A 71 -5.86 1.66 -8.65
N GLY A 72 -5.51 1.70 -9.93
CA GLY A 72 -4.98 2.91 -10.57
C GLY A 72 -3.51 2.82 -10.93
N MET A 73 -2.87 1.67 -10.71
CA MET A 73 -1.48 1.45 -11.08
C MET A 73 -1.28 1.58 -12.59
N ASN A 74 -0.18 2.21 -12.99
CA ASN A 74 0.17 2.40 -14.40
C ASN A 74 0.19 1.06 -15.14
N LYS A 75 -0.37 1.02 -16.32
CA LYS A 75 -0.48 -0.20 -17.14
C LYS A 75 0.86 -0.84 -17.45
N LYS A 76 1.92 -0.06 -17.53
CA LYS A 76 3.28 -0.55 -17.76
C LYS A 76 3.81 -1.40 -16.61
N LEU A 77 3.21 -1.28 -15.43
CA LEU A 77 3.56 -2.06 -14.25
C LEU A 77 2.69 -3.30 -14.07
N HIS A 78 1.66 -3.49 -14.88
CA HIS A 78 0.77 -4.65 -14.77
C HIS A 78 1.53 -5.92 -15.14
N VAL A 79 1.43 -6.93 -14.29
CA VAL A 79 2.09 -8.22 -14.50
C VAL A 79 1.11 -9.36 -14.24
N ASN A 80 1.20 -10.41 -15.05
CA ASN A 80 0.45 -11.64 -14.84
C ASN A 80 1.32 -12.67 -14.09
N HIS A 81 2.16 -12.19 -13.20
CA HIS A 81 3.14 -13.01 -12.52
C HIS A 81 3.05 -12.79 -11.02
N THR A 82 3.01 -13.89 -10.29
CA THR A 82 3.16 -13.91 -8.84
C THR A 82 4.48 -14.60 -8.51
N SER A 83 4.90 -14.51 -7.26
CA SER A 83 5.99 -15.35 -6.76
C SER A 83 5.56 -16.81 -6.88
N GLU A 84 6.47 -17.69 -7.26
CA GLU A 84 6.18 -19.12 -7.46
C GLU A 84 5.69 -19.81 -6.18
N LYS A 85 6.06 -19.27 -5.04
CA LYS A 85 5.71 -19.84 -3.73
C LYS A 85 5.23 -18.75 -2.79
N LYS A 86 4.29 -19.11 -1.94
CA LYS A 86 3.94 -18.30 -0.78
C LYS A 86 5.15 -18.15 0.12
N LYS A 87 5.38 -16.93 0.56
CA LYS A 87 6.49 -16.59 1.43
C LYS A 87 5.99 -15.70 2.55
N PHE A 88 6.80 -15.59 3.60
CA PHE A 88 6.54 -14.66 4.69
C PHE A 88 6.69 -13.23 4.17
N ILE A 89 5.65 -12.43 4.42
CA ILE A 89 5.62 -11.00 4.06
C ILE A 89 5.39 -10.21 5.34
N PRO A 90 6.36 -9.40 5.77
CA PRO A 90 6.23 -8.64 6.99
C PRO A 90 5.25 -7.48 6.83
N CYS A 91 4.64 -7.09 7.93
CA CYS A 91 3.79 -5.92 8.01
C CYS A 91 4.53 -4.67 7.49
N GLY A 92 3.82 -3.83 6.76
CA GLY A 92 4.39 -2.64 6.13
C GLY A 92 4.90 -2.88 4.71
N SER A 93 4.93 -4.12 4.25
CA SER A 93 5.35 -4.43 2.88
C SER A 93 4.37 -3.84 1.88
N VAL A 94 4.91 -3.20 0.85
CA VAL A 94 4.14 -2.76 -0.32
C VAL A 94 4.21 -3.87 -1.35
N ILE A 95 3.06 -4.40 -1.72
CA ILE A 95 2.96 -5.58 -2.57
C ILE A 95 2.13 -5.29 -3.81
N MET A 96 2.33 -6.09 -4.85
CA MET A 96 1.56 -5.97 -6.08
C MET A 96 1.27 -7.33 -6.71
N GLU A 97 0.13 -7.40 -7.38
CA GLU A 97 -0.29 -8.55 -8.17
C GLU A 97 -1.18 -8.09 -9.32
N GLY A 98 -0.85 -8.51 -10.53
CA GLY A 98 -1.65 -8.16 -11.70
C GLY A 98 -1.77 -6.66 -11.88
N LYS A 99 -2.95 -6.14 -11.67
CA LYS A 99 -3.29 -4.72 -11.81
C LYS A 99 -3.40 -4.01 -10.46
N LYS A 100 -3.21 -4.73 -9.36
CA LYS A 100 -3.49 -4.26 -8.01
C LYS A 100 -2.20 -4.07 -7.23
N CYS A 101 -2.26 -3.12 -6.33
CA CYS A 101 -1.25 -2.87 -5.33
C CYS A 101 -1.89 -3.01 -3.94
N GLY A 102 -1.10 -3.24 -2.93
CA GLY A 102 -1.59 -3.34 -1.56
C GLY A 102 -0.51 -3.04 -0.57
N ILE A 103 -0.91 -2.84 0.68
CA ILE A 103 0.00 -2.62 1.79
C ILE A 103 -0.37 -3.60 2.90
N VAL A 104 0.58 -4.40 3.32
CA VAL A 104 0.37 -5.44 4.32
C VAL A 104 0.25 -4.81 5.69
N THR A 105 -0.83 -5.10 6.39
CA THR A 105 -1.14 -4.55 7.71
C THR A 105 -0.79 -5.48 8.86
N THR A 106 -0.63 -6.76 8.58
CA THR A 106 -0.20 -7.78 9.55
C THR A 106 0.71 -8.77 8.85
N ASP A 107 1.67 -9.32 9.58
CA ASP A 107 2.54 -10.35 9.03
C ASP A 107 1.71 -11.48 8.40
N THR A 108 2.07 -11.90 7.22
CA THR A 108 1.28 -12.87 6.46
C THR A 108 2.16 -13.76 5.58
N TYR A 109 1.56 -14.82 5.06
CA TYR A 109 2.13 -15.66 4.00
C TYR A 109 1.32 -15.44 2.73
N ASN A 110 1.99 -15.04 1.67
CA ASN A 110 1.33 -14.69 0.42
C ASN A 110 2.31 -14.87 -0.75
N ASP A 111 1.76 -14.95 -1.95
CA ASP A 111 2.54 -15.09 -3.19
C ASP A 111 2.65 -13.79 -4.00
N TRP A 112 2.14 -12.67 -3.48
CA TRP A 112 2.27 -11.37 -4.14
C TRP A 112 3.73 -10.90 -4.14
N LEU A 113 4.04 -10.05 -5.08
CA LEU A 113 5.41 -9.50 -5.23
C LEU A 113 5.63 -8.35 -4.25
N VAL A 114 6.69 -8.46 -3.45
CA VAL A 114 7.07 -7.42 -2.49
C VAL A 114 8.03 -6.46 -3.19
N ILE A 115 7.60 -5.21 -3.36
CA ILE A 115 8.36 -4.19 -4.08
C ILE A 115 8.98 -3.14 -3.17
N GLY A 116 8.48 -3.01 -1.95
CA GLY A 116 8.97 -1.99 -1.02
C GLY A 116 8.39 -2.14 0.36
N TYR A 117 8.65 -1.15 1.18
CA TYR A 117 8.24 -1.12 2.58
C TYR A 117 7.82 0.29 2.97
N THR A 118 6.76 0.39 3.76
CA THR A 118 6.38 1.65 4.41
C THR A 118 6.36 1.50 5.92
N PRO A 119 6.92 2.48 6.66
CA PRO A 119 6.84 2.48 8.12
C PRO A 119 5.48 2.97 8.64
N VAL A 120 4.60 3.43 7.76
CA VAL A 120 3.29 3.96 8.15
C VAL A 120 2.40 2.84 8.66
N GLN A 121 1.86 3.00 9.85
CA GLN A 121 0.89 2.07 10.42
C GLN A 121 -0.48 2.36 9.82
N LEU A 122 -1.11 1.32 9.25
CA LEU A 122 -2.43 1.43 8.63
C LEU A 122 -3.57 0.91 9.50
N PHE A 123 -3.26 0.09 10.49
CA PHE A 123 -4.25 -0.56 11.31
C PHE A 123 -4.01 -0.27 12.78
N PHE A 124 -5.05 0.22 13.46
CA PHE A 124 -4.99 0.64 14.87
C PHE A 124 -6.13 -0.03 15.63
N PRO A 125 -5.95 -1.27 16.11
CA PRO A 125 -7.06 -2.04 16.72
C PRO A 125 -7.63 -1.39 17.98
N GLU A 126 -6.89 -0.50 18.62
CA GLU A 126 -7.30 0.14 19.88
C GLU A 126 -8.09 1.44 19.68
N GLN A 127 -8.25 1.91 18.44
CA GLN A 127 -8.92 3.17 18.16
C GLN A 127 -10.29 2.96 17.52
N GLN A 128 -11.19 3.93 17.69
CA GLN A 128 -12.51 3.92 17.04
C GLN A 128 -12.39 3.90 15.51
N ASN A 129 -11.47 4.70 14.97
CA ASN A 129 -11.10 4.64 13.57
C ASN A 129 -9.84 3.79 13.43
N PHE A 130 -10.01 2.48 13.45
CA PHE A 130 -8.91 1.54 13.52
C PHE A 130 -8.17 1.33 12.19
N THR A 131 -8.58 1.98 11.12
CA THR A 131 -7.86 1.94 9.84
C THR A 131 -7.52 3.34 9.37
N LEU A 132 -6.28 3.51 8.89
CA LEU A 132 -5.84 4.77 8.30
C LEU A 132 -6.56 5.02 6.97
N LEU A 133 -6.64 4.00 6.15
CA LEU A 133 -7.29 4.05 4.84
C LEU A 133 -8.69 3.47 4.92
N LYS A 134 -9.58 4.06 4.15
CA LYS A 134 -10.97 3.62 4.04
C LYS A 134 -11.33 3.45 2.57
N LEU A 135 -12.36 2.66 2.34
CA LEU A 135 -12.92 2.49 1.00
C LEU A 135 -13.23 3.86 0.38
N GLY A 136 -12.74 4.07 -0.82
CA GLY A 136 -12.93 5.32 -1.55
C GLY A 136 -11.82 6.36 -1.37
N ASP A 137 -10.88 6.14 -0.46
CA ASP A 137 -9.76 7.05 -0.27
C ASP A 137 -8.80 7.01 -1.46
N ASN A 138 -8.13 8.14 -1.69
CA ASN A 138 -7.04 8.24 -2.64
C ASN A 138 -5.71 8.06 -1.93
N VAL A 139 -4.78 7.37 -2.60
CA VAL A 139 -3.45 7.11 -2.07
C VAL A 139 -2.43 7.50 -3.13
N THR A 140 -1.39 8.21 -2.69
CA THR A 140 -0.20 8.46 -3.50
C THR A 140 1.01 7.90 -2.77
N PHE A 141 2.01 7.48 -3.53
CA PHE A 141 3.26 6.97 -2.96
C PHE A 141 4.38 7.97 -3.20
N GLU A 142 5.30 8.01 -2.27
CA GLU A 142 6.49 8.85 -2.37
C GLU A 142 7.71 8.00 -2.06
N SER A 143 8.70 8.04 -2.95
CA SER A 143 9.95 7.31 -2.74
C SER A 143 10.80 8.00 -1.69
N LYS A 144 11.25 7.26 -0.70
CA LYS A 144 12.13 7.72 0.37
C LYS A 144 13.28 6.75 0.56
N ASP A 145 14.45 7.28 0.88
CA ASP A 145 15.55 6.47 1.38
C ASP A 145 15.36 6.19 2.87
N ILE A 146 15.95 5.09 3.35
CA ILE A 146 15.88 4.74 4.77
C ILE A 146 16.42 5.86 5.66
N ASN A 147 17.41 6.61 5.18
CA ASN A 147 18.00 7.74 5.92
C ASN A 147 17.09 8.96 5.99
N GLU A 148 16.12 9.07 5.07
CA GLU A 148 15.13 10.16 5.05
C GLU A 148 13.95 9.89 5.95
N ILE A 149 13.77 8.64 6.39
CA ILE A 149 12.69 8.25 7.26
C ILE A 149 13.19 8.21 8.69
N GLU A 150 12.75 9.17 9.49
CA GLU A 150 12.94 9.12 10.94
C GLU A 150 11.94 8.09 11.48
N LEU A 151 12.45 6.93 11.85
CA LEU A 151 11.62 5.81 12.32
C LEU A 151 10.77 6.16 13.56
N GLY A 152 11.13 7.27 14.25
CA GLY A 152 10.36 7.75 15.39
C GLY A 152 9.08 8.50 15.03
N ASP A 153 8.97 9.01 13.82
CA ASP A 153 7.81 9.79 13.38
C ASP A 153 6.62 8.92 12.96
N TYR A 154 6.86 7.63 12.76
CA TYR A 154 5.84 6.70 12.33
C TYR A 154 5.67 5.59 13.35
N LYS A 155 4.44 5.29 13.70
CA LYS A 155 4.15 4.08 14.45
C LYS A 155 4.37 2.90 13.51
N THR A 156 5.30 2.05 13.84
CA THR A 156 5.57 0.83 13.08
C THR A 156 4.59 -0.27 13.45
N CYS A 157 4.49 -1.28 12.60
CA CYS A 157 3.66 -2.44 12.87
C CYS A 157 4.19 -3.31 14.01
N GLN A 158 5.30 -2.98 14.59
CA GLN A 158 5.82 -3.66 15.75
C GLN A 158 5.14 -3.09 16.99
N SER A 159 4.22 -3.76 17.45
CA SER A 159 3.65 -3.55 18.77
C SER A 159 4.27 -4.53 19.75
#